data_fc4e1b87e6e7ce7a30d47a0ffc439f9d
#
_entry.id   fc4e1b87e6e7ce7a30d47a0ffc439f9d
#
_cell.length_a   1.000
_cell.length_b   1.000
_cell.length_c   1.000
_cell.angle_alpha   90.00
_cell.angle_beta   90.00
_cell.angle_gamma   90.00
#
_symmetry.space_group_name_H-M   'P 1'
#
loop_
_entity.id
_entity.type
_entity.pdbx_description
1 polymer ?
#
loop_
_entity_poly.entity_id
_entity_poly.type
_entity_poly.pdbx_seq_one_letter_code
_entity_poly.pdbx_strand_id
1 'polypeptide(L)'
;MERLKAMGKVYINYGLDNPEMYDLMFTLKAPMEFLETIQKDEWDEGKASFDLLKTTVKQCMDAGHFKGHKLDPMCFLIWSCIHGMCSLEIGSRTKNANIKNPENIVTDAYDEFLIIINKL
;
A
#
# COMPACT_ATOMS: atom_id res chain seq x y z
N MET A 1 -10.49 12.39 2.34
CA MET A 1 -9.46 12.15 1.29
C MET A 1 -8.05 12.55 1.69
N GLU A 2 -7.88 13.65 2.39
CA GLU A 2 -6.53 14.08 2.80
C GLU A 2 -5.84 13.06 3.73
N ARG A 3 -6.60 12.49 4.66
CA ARG A 3 -6.07 11.45 5.55
C ARG A 3 -5.64 10.22 4.78
N LEU A 4 -6.44 9.80 3.79
CA LEU A 4 -6.11 8.64 2.95
C LEU A 4 -4.83 8.89 2.14
N LYS A 5 -4.69 10.09 1.56
CA LYS A 5 -3.49 10.47 0.82
C LYS A 5 -2.25 10.44 1.71
N ALA A 6 -2.36 10.98 2.93
CA ALA A 6 -1.26 10.98 3.88
C ALA A 6 -0.88 9.56 4.31
N MET A 7 -1.85 8.70 4.53
CA MET A 7 -1.60 7.30 4.90
C MET A 7 -0.81 6.56 3.83
N GLY A 8 -1.20 6.71 2.57
CA GLY A 8 -0.51 6.06 1.47
C GLY A 8 0.93 6.52 1.35
N LYS A 9 1.17 7.81 1.51
CA LYS A 9 2.52 8.38 1.46
C LYS A 9 3.40 7.83 2.59
N VAL A 10 2.86 7.77 3.80
CA VAL A 10 3.58 7.22 4.96
C VAL A 10 3.90 5.74 4.73
N TYR A 11 2.95 4.98 4.22
CA TYR A 11 3.13 3.56 3.92
C TYR A 11 4.25 3.34 2.90
N ILE A 12 4.24 4.10 1.81
CA ILE A 12 5.26 4.01 0.76
C ILE A 12 6.64 4.35 1.33
N ASN A 13 6.75 5.45 2.06
CA ASN A 13 8.02 5.87 2.65
C ASN A 13 8.54 4.81 3.62
N TYR A 14 7.68 4.26 4.46
CA TYR A 14 8.08 3.20 5.39
C TYR A 14 8.58 1.97 4.64
N GLY A 15 7.86 1.53 3.61
CA GLY A 15 8.26 0.36 2.83
C GLY A 15 9.59 0.54 2.12
N LEU A 16 9.81 1.70 1.53
CA LEU A 16 11.05 1.97 0.80
C LEU A 16 12.24 2.18 1.73
N ASP A 17 12.01 2.75 2.92
CA ASP A 17 13.06 2.96 3.91
C ASP A 17 13.42 1.68 4.67
N ASN A 18 12.54 0.69 4.67
CA ASN A 18 12.70 -0.56 5.40
C ASN A 18 12.44 -1.77 4.51
N PRO A 19 13.21 -1.94 3.41
CA PRO A 19 12.91 -2.99 2.44
C PRO A 19 13.01 -4.40 2.99
N GLU A 20 13.91 -4.65 3.94
CA GLU A 20 14.06 -5.97 4.56
C GLU A 20 12.83 -6.34 5.38
N MET A 21 12.33 -5.40 6.18
CA MET A 21 11.11 -5.62 6.97
C MET A 21 9.89 -5.79 6.06
N TYR A 22 9.83 -5.01 4.99
CA TYR A 22 8.75 -5.09 4.04
C TYR A 22 8.70 -6.47 3.36
N ASP A 23 9.85 -6.96 2.89
CA ASP A 23 9.96 -8.28 2.28
C ASP A 23 9.55 -9.37 3.26
N LEU A 24 10.00 -9.25 4.51
CA LEU A 24 9.70 -10.21 5.55
C LEU A 24 8.20 -10.29 5.83
N MET A 25 7.51 -9.16 5.83
CA MET A 25 6.08 -9.09 6.15
C MET A 25 5.19 -9.56 4.99
N PHE A 26 5.56 -9.25 3.75
CA PHE A 26 4.62 -9.35 2.63
C PHE A 26 5.08 -10.23 1.47
N THR A 27 6.39 -10.42 1.27
CA THR A 27 6.89 -11.08 0.06
C THR A 27 7.55 -12.41 0.31
N LEU A 28 7.97 -12.72 1.52
CA LEU A 28 8.55 -14.01 1.84
C LEU A 28 7.50 -15.10 1.81
N LYS A 29 7.82 -16.20 1.12
CA LYS A 29 6.96 -17.39 1.07
C LYS A 29 7.24 -18.30 2.26
N ALA A 30 7.21 -17.75 3.46
CA ALA A 30 7.38 -18.55 4.66
C ALA A 30 6.05 -19.21 5.04
N PRO A 31 6.07 -20.43 5.59
CA PRO A 31 4.84 -21.03 6.13
C PRO A 31 4.20 -20.12 7.18
N MET A 32 2.87 -20.11 7.22
CA MET A 32 2.14 -19.30 8.21
C MET A 32 2.56 -19.62 9.64
N GLU A 33 2.84 -20.89 9.91
CA GLU A 33 3.33 -21.32 11.23
C GLU A 33 4.62 -20.59 11.62
N PHE A 34 5.53 -20.44 10.68
CA PHE A 34 6.79 -19.72 10.91
C PHE A 34 6.51 -18.24 11.17
N LEU A 35 5.63 -17.62 10.38
CA LEU A 35 5.25 -16.23 10.57
C LEU A 35 4.58 -16.01 11.93
N GLU A 36 3.71 -16.92 12.33
CA GLU A 36 3.01 -16.82 13.60
C GLU A 36 3.94 -16.91 14.80
N THR A 37 4.99 -17.76 14.73
CA THR A 37 5.90 -17.95 15.86
C THR A 37 6.94 -16.86 15.98
N ILE A 38 7.41 -16.30 14.87
CA ILE A 38 8.55 -15.36 14.86
C ILE A 38 8.12 -13.92 14.64
N GLN A 39 7.01 -13.68 13.92
CA GLN A 39 6.62 -12.35 13.48
C GLN A 39 5.19 -12.01 13.80
N LYS A 40 4.68 -12.57 14.86
CA LYS A 40 3.32 -12.31 15.29
C LYS A 40 3.06 -10.80 15.46
N ASP A 41 4.02 -10.09 16.07
CA ASP A 41 3.87 -8.68 16.36
C ASP A 41 3.81 -7.84 15.07
N GLU A 42 4.68 -8.14 14.09
CA GLU A 42 4.66 -7.46 12.79
C GLU A 42 3.39 -7.75 12.02
N TRP A 43 2.89 -8.99 12.10
CA TRP A 43 1.63 -9.35 11.45
C TRP A 43 0.45 -8.63 12.10
N ASP A 44 0.45 -8.52 13.43
CA ASP A 44 -0.59 -7.77 14.14
C ASP A 44 -0.57 -6.28 13.76
N GLU A 45 0.62 -5.70 13.59
CA GLU A 45 0.78 -4.33 13.11
C GLU A 45 0.25 -4.18 11.69
N GLY A 46 0.53 -5.14 10.82
CA GLY A 46 0.01 -5.15 9.46
C GLY A 46 -1.51 -5.21 9.43
N LYS A 47 -2.09 -6.03 10.28
CA LYS A 47 -3.55 -6.14 10.41
C LYS A 47 -4.14 -4.83 10.95
N ALA A 48 -3.51 -4.22 11.94
CA ALA A 48 -3.95 -2.94 12.49
C ALA A 48 -3.86 -1.84 11.43
N SER A 49 -2.84 -1.87 10.59
CA SER A 49 -2.69 -0.91 9.48
C SER A 49 -3.82 -1.07 8.47
N PHE A 50 -4.20 -2.30 8.15
CA PHE A 50 -5.32 -2.55 7.24
C PHE A 50 -6.64 -2.07 7.85
N ASP A 51 -6.85 -2.32 9.13
CA ASP A 51 -8.06 -1.85 9.83
C ASP A 51 -8.14 -0.32 9.82
N LEU A 52 -7.01 0.37 9.98
CA LEU A 52 -6.96 1.83 9.88
C LEU A 52 -7.28 2.31 8.47
N LEU A 53 -6.78 1.63 7.45
CA LEU A 53 -7.12 1.92 6.06
C LEU A 53 -8.62 1.77 5.84
N LYS A 54 -9.19 0.69 6.34
CA LYS A 54 -10.62 0.41 6.19
C LYS A 54 -11.46 1.52 6.85
N THR A 55 -11.10 1.94 8.05
CA THR A 55 -11.75 3.04 8.75
C THR A 55 -11.67 4.32 7.94
N THR A 56 -10.50 4.62 7.40
CA THR A 56 -10.27 5.85 6.62
C THR A 56 -11.07 5.84 5.32
N VAL A 57 -11.08 4.72 4.60
CA VAL A 57 -11.87 4.59 3.35
C VAL A 57 -13.35 4.72 3.66
N LYS A 58 -13.82 4.13 4.75
CA LYS A 58 -15.22 4.27 5.16
C LYS A 58 -15.59 5.73 5.43
N GLN A 59 -14.71 6.47 6.08
CA GLN A 59 -14.92 7.91 6.30
C GLN A 59 -15.00 8.66 4.98
N CYS A 60 -14.19 8.29 3.99
CA CYS A 60 -14.27 8.88 2.66
C CYS A 60 -15.61 8.57 1.99
N MET A 61 -16.09 7.35 2.11
CA MET A 61 -17.38 6.94 1.56
C MET A 61 -18.53 7.70 2.22
N ASP A 62 -18.48 7.86 3.54
CA ASP A 62 -19.47 8.62 4.28
C ASP A 62 -19.49 10.09 3.87
N ALA A 63 -18.35 10.61 3.42
CA ALA A 63 -18.24 11.99 2.92
C ALA A 63 -18.58 12.13 1.43
N GLY A 64 -19.01 11.06 0.78
CA GLY A 64 -19.47 11.09 -0.60
C GLY A 64 -18.48 10.63 -1.64
N HIS A 65 -17.29 10.16 -1.24
CA HIS A 65 -16.31 9.60 -2.17
C HIS A 65 -16.65 8.13 -2.46
N PHE A 66 -16.12 7.63 -3.58
CA PHE A 66 -16.22 6.22 -3.97
C PHE A 66 -17.68 5.73 -4.09
N LYS A 67 -18.55 6.58 -4.60
CA LYS A 67 -19.97 6.21 -4.77
C LYS A 67 -20.10 4.98 -5.67
N GLY A 68 -20.92 4.03 -5.23
CA GLY A 68 -21.14 2.81 -5.99
C GLY A 68 -20.09 1.73 -5.80
N HIS A 69 -19.06 2.00 -5.00
CA HIS A 69 -17.99 1.04 -4.73
C HIS A 69 -18.17 0.41 -3.35
N LYS A 70 -17.69 -0.82 -3.21
CA LYS A 70 -17.79 -1.57 -1.96
C LYS A 70 -16.55 -1.36 -1.10
N LEU A 71 -16.75 -1.31 0.21
CA LEU A 71 -15.68 -0.96 1.16
C LEU A 71 -14.48 -1.91 1.10
N ASP A 72 -14.69 -3.20 1.33
CA ASP A 72 -13.59 -4.14 1.40
C ASP A 72 -12.84 -4.29 0.06
N PRO A 73 -13.54 -4.43 -1.08
CA PRO A 73 -12.85 -4.43 -2.37
C PRO A 73 -12.07 -3.15 -2.65
N MET A 74 -12.58 -1.98 -2.28
CA MET A 74 -11.85 -0.72 -2.46
C MET A 74 -10.60 -0.67 -1.60
N CYS A 75 -10.69 -1.12 -0.34
CA CYS A 75 -9.55 -1.17 0.54
C CYS A 75 -8.47 -2.10 0.00
N PHE A 76 -8.86 -3.27 -0.47
CA PHE A 76 -7.92 -4.23 -1.04
C PHE A 76 -7.27 -3.68 -2.30
N LEU A 77 -8.04 -3.02 -3.16
CA LEU A 77 -7.52 -2.42 -4.39
C LEU A 77 -6.48 -1.34 -4.08
N ILE A 78 -6.80 -0.44 -3.15
CA ILE A 78 -5.88 0.63 -2.74
C ILE A 78 -4.60 0.03 -2.16
N TRP A 79 -4.74 -0.93 -1.25
CA TRP A 79 -3.60 -1.59 -0.64
C TRP A 79 -2.74 -2.30 -1.68
N SER A 80 -3.37 -3.04 -2.59
CA SER A 80 -2.67 -3.78 -3.64
C SER A 80 -1.87 -2.86 -4.56
N CYS A 81 -2.43 -1.73 -4.94
CA CYS A 81 -1.73 -0.76 -5.79
C CYS A 81 -0.50 -0.19 -5.10
N ILE A 82 -0.64 0.24 -3.86
CA ILE A 82 0.45 0.83 -3.09
C ILE A 82 1.51 -0.23 -2.79
N HIS A 83 1.09 -1.41 -2.37
CA HIS A 83 1.99 -2.54 -2.11
C HIS A 83 2.77 -2.91 -3.37
N GLY A 84 2.09 -2.98 -4.52
CA GLY A 84 2.74 -3.26 -5.79
C GLY A 84 3.82 -2.26 -6.16
N MET A 85 3.55 -0.96 -5.95
CA MET A 85 4.53 0.09 -6.19
C MET A 85 5.78 -0.13 -5.34
N CYS A 86 5.62 -0.38 -4.05
CA CYS A 86 6.73 -0.62 -3.14
C CYS A 86 7.49 -1.89 -3.51
N SER A 87 6.78 -2.97 -3.78
CA SER A 87 7.38 -4.26 -4.09
C SER A 87 8.23 -4.21 -5.36
N LEU A 88 7.73 -3.55 -6.40
CA LEU A 88 8.47 -3.40 -7.65
C LEU A 88 9.73 -2.55 -7.47
N GLU A 89 9.65 -1.48 -6.68
CA GLU A 89 10.80 -0.62 -6.44
C GLU A 89 11.85 -1.33 -5.58
N ILE A 90 11.43 -2.01 -4.51
CA ILE A 90 12.34 -2.76 -3.64
C ILE A 90 13.04 -3.87 -4.43
N GLY A 91 12.31 -4.55 -5.32
CA GLY A 91 12.87 -5.58 -6.18
C GLY A 91 13.70 -5.05 -7.35
N SER A 92 13.90 -3.73 -7.45
CA SER A 92 14.65 -3.07 -8.53
C SER A 92 14.08 -3.35 -9.93
N ARG A 93 12.81 -3.71 -10.02
CA ARG A 93 12.18 -4.00 -11.32
C ARG A 93 12.03 -2.75 -12.17
N THR A 94 11.88 -1.59 -11.54
CA THR A 94 11.72 -0.32 -12.23
C THR A 94 12.97 0.08 -13.01
N LYS A 95 14.15 -0.34 -12.57
CA LYS A 95 15.42 -0.04 -13.23
C LYS A 95 15.59 -0.80 -14.54
N ASN A 96 14.95 -1.96 -14.65
CA ASN A 96 15.03 -2.83 -15.82
C ASN A 96 13.87 -2.63 -16.80
N ALA A 97 12.86 -1.87 -16.40
CA ALA A 97 11.75 -1.53 -17.26
C ALA A 97 12.09 -0.30 -18.10
N ASN A 98 11.48 -0.18 -19.28
CA ASN A 98 11.69 0.98 -20.15
C ASN A 98 10.83 2.14 -19.67
N ILE A 99 11.22 2.74 -18.55
CA ILE A 99 10.47 3.81 -17.89
C ILE A 99 11.30 5.09 -17.91
N LYS A 100 10.66 6.20 -18.30
CA LYS A 100 11.25 7.53 -18.17
C LYS A 100 11.33 7.89 -16.68
N ASN A 101 12.47 8.45 -16.25
CA ASN A 101 12.70 8.89 -14.87
C ASN A 101 12.40 7.80 -13.84
N PRO A 102 13.10 6.64 -13.92
CA PRO A 102 12.80 5.53 -13.00
C PRO A 102 13.06 5.89 -11.53
N GLU A 103 13.91 6.87 -11.25
CA GLU A 103 14.22 7.32 -9.90
C GLU A 103 13.02 7.99 -9.22
N ASN A 104 12.06 8.51 -9.98
CA ASN A 104 10.88 9.18 -9.45
C ASN A 104 9.58 8.42 -9.71
N ILE A 105 9.67 7.18 -10.22
CA ILE A 105 8.47 6.49 -10.71
C ILE A 105 7.45 6.20 -9.62
N VAL A 106 7.89 5.87 -8.40
CA VAL A 106 6.96 5.58 -7.30
C VAL A 106 6.18 6.83 -6.92
N THR A 107 6.88 7.96 -6.77
CA THR A 107 6.22 9.24 -6.46
C THR A 107 5.24 9.63 -7.56
N ASP A 108 5.68 9.54 -8.80
CA ASP A 108 4.86 9.90 -9.95
C ASP A 108 3.64 9.00 -10.10
N ALA A 109 3.83 7.69 -9.90
CA ALA A 109 2.73 6.72 -9.95
C ALA A 109 1.73 6.95 -8.81
N TYR A 110 2.23 7.28 -7.63
CA TYR A 110 1.35 7.58 -6.51
C TYR A 110 0.51 8.83 -6.77
N ASP A 111 1.13 9.86 -7.36
CA ASP A 111 0.39 11.07 -7.75
C ASP A 111 -0.70 10.74 -8.79
N GLU A 112 -0.40 9.91 -9.78
CA GLU A 112 -1.40 9.46 -10.75
C GLU A 112 -2.51 8.67 -10.07
N PHE A 113 -2.16 7.79 -9.15
CA PHE A 113 -3.12 7.02 -8.38
C PHE A 113 -4.08 7.94 -7.61
N LEU A 114 -3.56 9.00 -6.98
CA LEU A 114 -4.39 9.96 -6.25
C LEU A 114 -5.35 10.70 -7.17
N ILE A 115 -4.90 11.04 -8.38
CA ILE A 115 -5.77 11.67 -9.38
C ILE A 115 -6.93 10.75 -9.74
N ILE A 116 -6.63 9.46 -9.95
CA ILE A 116 -7.65 8.48 -10.33
C ILE A 116 -8.67 8.30 -9.20
N ILE A 117 -8.22 8.05 -7.98
CA ILE A 117 -9.16 7.79 -6.88
C ILE A 117 -9.97 9.03 -6.49
N ASN A 118 -9.43 10.23 -6.74
CA ASN A 118 -10.14 11.47 -6.44
C ASN A 118 -11.36 11.67 -7.35
N LYS A 119 -11.38 11.02 -8.49
CA LYS A 119 -12.49 11.08 -9.43
C LYS A 119 -13.59 10.05 -9.13
N LEU A 120 -13.30 9.12 -8.26
CA LEU A 120 -14.27 8.11 -7.86
C LEU A 120 -15.15 8.65 -6.73
#